data_447ac2ce2ae407654845cb51fb7b0772
#
_entry.id   447ac2ce2ae407654845cb51fb7b0772
#
_cell.length_a   1.000
_cell.length_b   1.000
_cell.length_c   1.000
_cell.angle_alpha   90.00
_cell.angle_beta   90.00
_cell.angle_gamma   90.00
#
_symmetry.space_group_name_H-M   'P 1'
#
loop_
_entity.id
_entity.type
_entity.pdbx_description
1 polymer ?
#
loop_
_entity_poly.entity_id
_entity_poly.type
_entity_poly.pdbx_seq_one_letter_code
_entity_poly.pdbx_strand_id
1 'polypeptide(L)'
;MRPIPDTSIVGKEGTYGDLSEVFSRFQFHLGGNWDYDHGSFDRILAEDGEATVYLRVPFDVMEGELDAPEAKVVFGTPYVIKHVAQADTTLNEEGLDSGLLNQFQKPADPDAPLDAKWVEEGRRVVEEVARTLQ
;
A
#
# COMPACT_ATOMS: atom_id res chain seq x y z
N MET A 1 -0.28 -5.27 -10.51
CA MET A 1 0.08 -5.65 -9.14
C MET A 1 1.07 -6.82 -9.16
N ARG A 2 2.15 -6.66 -8.46
CA ARG A 2 3.19 -7.69 -8.42
C ARG A 2 3.47 -8.07 -6.97
N PRO A 3 3.07 -9.25 -6.53
CA PRO A 3 3.32 -9.68 -5.16
C PRO A 3 4.79 -10.01 -4.92
N ILE A 4 5.19 -9.89 -3.66
CA ILE A 4 6.56 -10.22 -3.22
C ILE A 4 6.43 -11.25 -2.10
N PRO A 5 6.17 -12.52 -2.45
CA PRO A 5 5.76 -13.50 -1.43
C PRO A 5 6.88 -14.05 -0.57
N ASP A 6 8.12 -13.88 -0.97
CA ASP A 6 9.24 -14.52 -0.28
C ASP A 6 10.02 -13.55 0.60
N THR A 7 9.32 -12.59 1.21
CA THR A 7 9.96 -11.66 2.14
C THR A 7 9.80 -12.15 3.57
N SER A 8 10.72 -11.67 4.41
CA SER A 8 10.73 -12.05 5.82
C SER A 8 9.58 -11.46 6.63
N ILE A 9 8.88 -10.48 6.05
CA ILE A 9 7.80 -9.80 6.78
C ILE A 9 6.54 -10.68 6.89
N VAL A 10 6.34 -11.59 5.94
CA VAL A 10 5.12 -12.38 5.89
C VAL A 10 5.00 -13.19 7.17
N GLY A 11 3.86 -13.06 7.85
CA GLY A 11 3.61 -13.78 9.08
C GLY A 11 4.15 -13.15 10.35
N LYS A 12 4.90 -12.07 10.24
CA LYS A 12 5.37 -11.38 11.44
C LYS A 12 4.20 -10.70 12.13
N GLU A 13 4.29 -10.62 13.46
CA GLU A 13 3.24 -10.07 14.29
C GLU A 13 3.79 -8.95 15.15
N GLY A 14 2.90 -8.09 15.59
CA GLY A 14 3.26 -7.04 16.52
C GLY A 14 2.05 -6.18 16.84
N THR A 15 2.26 -5.16 17.68
CA THR A 15 1.19 -4.23 17.99
C THR A 15 1.18 -3.12 16.95
N TYR A 16 0.00 -2.65 16.62
CA TYR A 16 -0.16 -1.61 15.62
C TYR A 16 0.67 -0.37 15.96
N GLY A 17 0.66 0.04 17.25
CA GLY A 17 1.39 1.24 17.64
C GLY A 17 2.88 1.13 17.39
N ASP A 18 3.49 0.02 17.80
CA ASP A 18 4.92 -0.18 17.59
C ASP A 18 5.24 -0.30 16.12
N LEU A 19 4.43 -1.03 15.37
CA LEU A 19 4.69 -1.24 13.96
C LEU A 19 4.50 0.05 13.18
N SER A 20 3.50 0.84 13.54
CA SER A 20 3.27 2.12 12.89
C SER A 20 4.46 3.04 13.06
N GLU A 21 5.06 3.04 14.25
CA GLU A 21 6.24 3.86 14.48
C GLU A 21 7.41 3.40 13.62
N VAL A 22 7.68 2.10 13.58
CA VAL A 22 8.77 1.58 12.78
C VAL A 22 8.54 1.88 11.30
N PHE A 23 7.34 1.59 10.82
CA PHE A 23 7.05 1.81 9.40
C PHE A 23 7.14 3.29 9.02
N SER A 24 6.75 4.19 9.92
CA SER A 24 6.82 5.61 9.60
C SER A 24 8.28 6.07 9.41
N ARG A 25 9.22 5.43 10.08
CA ARG A 25 10.62 5.76 9.88
C ARG A 25 11.12 5.38 8.50
N PHE A 26 10.43 4.45 7.84
CA PHE A 26 10.71 4.05 6.48
C PHE A 26 9.76 4.69 5.49
N GLN A 27 9.09 5.77 5.91
CA GLN A 27 8.24 6.59 5.05
C GLN A 27 6.95 5.90 4.61
N PHE A 28 6.52 4.91 5.38
CA PHE A 28 5.21 4.30 5.19
C PHE A 28 4.18 5.05 6.01
N HIS A 29 2.94 4.94 5.59
CA HIS A 29 1.80 5.43 6.35
C HIS A 29 0.66 4.44 6.22
N LEU A 30 -0.34 4.57 7.08
CA LEU A 30 -1.50 3.71 7.00
C LEU A 30 -2.28 4.06 5.74
N GLY A 31 -2.55 3.06 4.92
CA GLY A 31 -3.32 3.26 3.70
C GLY A 31 -4.76 3.65 4.02
N GLY A 32 -5.41 4.31 3.06
CA GLY A 32 -6.72 4.89 3.30
C GLY A 32 -7.88 3.92 3.34
N ASN A 33 -7.67 2.68 2.92
CA ASN A 33 -8.75 1.70 2.83
C ASN A 33 -8.74 0.71 3.98
N TRP A 34 -8.33 1.15 5.17
CA TRP A 34 -8.30 0.24 6.31
C TRP A 34 -9.69 0.05 6.89
N ASP A 35 -9.87 -1.09 7.55
CA ASP A 35 -11.07 -1.39 8.30
C ASP A 35 -10.63 -1.86 9.68
N TYR A 36 -11.56 -2.14 10.56
CA TYR A 36 -11.22 -2.52 11.93
C TYR A 36 -10.42 -3.80 12.02
N ASP A 37 -10.55 -4.68 11.03
CA ASP A 37 -9.90 -5.98 11.07
C ASP A 37 -8.80 -6.14 10.02
N HIS A 38 -8.50 -5.12 9.23
CA HIS A 38 -7.41 -5.21 8.26
C HIS A 38 -6.98 -3.82 7.79
N GLY A 39 -5.79 -3.75 7.26
CA GLY A 39 -5.26 -2.52 6.71
C GLY A 39 -3.97 -2.79 5.97
N SER A 40 -3.27 -1.73 5.64
CA SER A 40 -1.97 -1.85 5.00
C SER A 40 -1.12 -0.64 5.34
N PHE A 41 0.20 -0.84 5.31
CA PHE A 41 1.14 0.26 5.33
C PHE A 41 1.61 0.47 3.90
N ASP A 42 1.54 1.70 3.42
CA ASP A 42 1.85 2.05 2.05
C ASP A 42 2.99 3.04 1.98
N ARG A 43 3.85 2.87 0.99
CA ARG A 43 4.94 3.80 0.73
C ARG A 43 5.03 4.05 -0.77
N ILE A 44 5.22 5.29 -1.16
CA ILE A 44 5.44 5.65 -2.56
C ILE A 44 6.89 5.33 -2.90
N LEU A 45 7.09 4.50 -3.91
CA LEU A 45 8.43 4.18 -4.38
C LEU A 45 8.88 5.15 -5.46
N ALA A 46 7.95 5.60 -6.30
CA ALA A 46 8.29 6.49 -7.40
C ALA A 46 7.07 7.20 -7.91
N GLU A 47 7.28 8.38 -8.47
CA GLU A 47 6.25 9.11 -9.18
C GLU A 47 6.82 9.47 -10.54
N ASP A 48 6.05 9.19 -11.58
CA ASP A 48 6.49 9.43 -12.94
C ASP A 48 5.29 9.97 -13.72
N GLY A 49 5.22 11.28 -13.83
CA GLY A 49 4.09 11.92 -14.46
C GLY A 49 2.81 11.59 -13.74
N GLU A 50 1.90 10.92 -14.41
CA GLU A 50 0.62 10.56 -13.83
C GLU A 50 0.63 9.22 -13.14
N ALA A 51 1.76 8.53 -13.19
CA ALA A 51 1.87 7.21 -12.59
C ALA A 51 2.56 7.30 -11.25
N THR A 52 2.07 6.52 -10.29
CA THR A 52 2.68 6.41 -8.97
C THR A 52 2.87 4.94 -8.67
N VAL A 53 4.06 4.57 -8.23
CA VAL A 53 4.36 3.19 -7.85
C VAL A 53 4.36 3.13 -6.32
N TYR A 54 3.52 2.26 -5.78
CA TYR A 54 3.38 2.07 -4.33
C TYR A 54 3.87 0.71 -3.92
N LEU A 55 4.48 0.67 -2.77
CA LEU A 55 4.74 -0.58 -2.06
C LEU A 55 3.70 -0.69 -0.95
N ARG A 56 2.97 -1.79 -0.92
CA ARG A 56 1.93 -2.00 0.07
C ARG A 56 2.21 -3.26 0.87
N VAL A 57 2.16 -3.13 2.19
CA VAL A 57 2.35 -4.24 3.10
C VAL A 57 1.05 -4.42 3.87
N PRO A 58 0.23 -5.43 3.49
CA PRO A 58 -1.06 -5.62 4.11
C PRO A 58 -0.93 -6.36 5.43
N PHE A 59 -1.91 -6.17 6.30
CA PHE A 59 -1.95 -6.89 7.57
C PHE A 59 -3.39 -7.13 7.99
N ASP A 60 -3.57 -8.16 8.80
CA ASP A 60 -4.85 -8.46 9.42
C ASP A 60 -4.74 -8.23 10.92
N VAL A 61 -5.84 -7.83 11.54
CA VAL A 61 -5.89 -7.60 12.98
C VAL A 61 -6.30 -8.91 13.65
N MET A 62 -5.45 -9.38 14.56
CA MET A 62 -5.69 -10.63 15.28
C MET A 62 -6.45 -10.39 16.59
N GLU A 63 -6.16 -9.27 17.26
CA GLU A 63 -6.78 -8.94 18.52
C GLU A 63 -6.98 -7.45 18.58
N GLY A 64 -8.11 -7.03 19.13
CA GLY A 64 -8.43 -5.62 19.23
C GLY A 64 -9.00 -5.08 17.95
N GLU A 65 -8.96 -3.77 17.81
CA GLU A 65 -9.46 -3.09 16.63
C GLU A 65 -8.38 -2.17 16.10
N LEU A 66 -8.29 -2.08 14.80
CA LEU A 66 -7.31 -1.21 14.17
C LEU A 66 -7.57 0.23 14.60
N ASP A 67 -6.49 0.99 14.62
CA ASP A 67 -6.41 2.35 15.11
C ASP A 67 -6.15 2.40 16.62
N ALA A 68 -6.30 1.29 17.33
CA ALA A 68 -5.87 1.22 18.70
C ALA A 68 -4.41 0.77 18.74
N PRO A 69 -3.55 1.48 19.49
CA PRO A 69 -2.11 1.14 19.48
C PRO A 69 -1.81 -0.28 19.95
N GLU A 70 -2.65 -0.83 20.81
CA GLU A 70 -2.43 -2.17 21.35
C GLU A 70 -3.01 -3.27 20.47
N ALA A 71 -3.66 -2.92 19.35
CA ALA A 71 -4.19 -3.94 18.46
C ALA A 71 -3.06 -4.81 17.93
N LYS A 72 -3.30 -6.11 17.90
CA LYS A 72 -2.29 -7.07 17.43
C LYS A 72 -2.55 -7.39 15.98
N VAL A 73 -1.52 -7.28 15.15
CA VAL A 73 -1.66 -7.49 13.71
C VAL A 73 -0.63 -8.51 13.22
N VAL A 74 -0.94 -9.14 12.09
CA VAL A 74 -0.05 -10.08 11.42
C VAL A 74 0.05 -9.67 9.95
N PHE A 75 1.28 -9.66 9.43
CA PHE A 75 1.51 -9.21 8.05
C PHE A 75 1.25 -10.30 7.04
N GLY A 76 0.65 -9.89 5.93
CA GLY A 76 0.48 -10.75 4.76
C GLY A 76 1.54 -10.46 3.72
N THR A 77 1.26 -10.86 2.49
CA THR A 77 2.22 -10.74 1.38
C THR A 77 2.27 -9.30 0.85
N PRO A 78 3.44 -8.67 0.90
CA PRO A 78 3.58 -7.35 0.29
C PRO A 78 3.43 -7.41 -1.21
N TYR A 79 3.09 -6.28 -1.81
CA TYR A 79 3.02 -6.20 -3.26
C TYR A 79 3.27 -4.77 -3.73
N VAL A 80 3.61 -4.65 -5.01
CA VAL A 80 3.86 -3.37 -5.65
C VAL A 80 2.74 -3.12 -6.63
N ILE A 81 2.18 -1.91 -6.60
CA ILE A 81 1.10 -1.50 -7.49
C ILE A 81 1.53 -0.24 -8.23
N LYS A 82 1.24 -0.21 -9.51
CA LYS A 82 1.38 1.01 -10.29
C LYS A 82 0.01 1.60 -10.50
N HIS A 83 -0.18 2.79 -9.96
CA HIS A 83 -1.45 3.49 -10.05
C HIS A 83 -1.28 4.61 -11.07
N VAL A 84 -2.02 4.54 -12.16
CA VAL A 84 -1.98 5.56 -13.18
C VAL A 84 -3.20 6.45 -13.01
N ALA A 85 -2.96 7.69 -12.60
CA ALA A 85 -4.05 8.61 -12.41
C ALA A 85 -4.61 8.98 -13.78
N GLN A 86 -5.93 9.16 -13.83
CA GLN A 86 -6.55 9.61 -15.06
C GLN A 86 -6.27 11.08 -15.23
N ALA A 87 -5.77 11.43 -16.41
CA ALA A 87 -5.42 12.81 -16.70
C ALA A 87 -6.63 13.72 -16.61
N ASP A 88 -7.75 13.14 -16.66
CA ASP A 88 -8.97 13.89 -16.71
C ASP A 88 -9.62 14.10 -15.38
N THR A 89 -8.87 13.96 -14.33
CA THR A 89 -9.41 14.31 -13.04
C THR A 89 -9.91 15.74 -13.04
N THR A 90 -9.34 16.57 -13.90
CA THR A 90 -9.84 17.92 -14.03
C THR A 90 -11.26 17.97 -14.55
N LEU A 91 -11.64 16.98 -15.32
CA LEU A 91 -13.00 16.93 -15.81
C LEU A 91 -13.99 16.69 -14.71
N ASN A 92 -13.56 16.02 -13.68
CA ASN A 92 -14.43 15.74 -12.56
C ASN A 92 -14.84 17.00 -11.84
N GLU A 93 -14.09 18.06 -12.00
CA GLU A 93 -14.43 19.32 -11.38
C GLU A 93 -15.71 19.89 -11.95
N GLU A 94 -16.01 19.51 -13.15
CA GLU A 94 -17.21 20.00 -13.77
C GLU A 94 -18.45 19.29 -13.27
N GLY A 95 -18.26 18.17 -12.68
CA GLY A 95 -19.33 17.48 -11.98
C GLY A 95 -20.34 16.79 -12.87
N LEU A 96 -20.70 17.43 -13.92
CA LEU A 96 -21.77 16.89 -14.76
C LEU A 96 -21.40 15.59 -15.40
N ASP A 97 -20.20 15.55 -15.91
CA ASP A 97 -19.79 14.41 -16.69
C ASP A 97 -19.06 13.39 -15.88
N SER A 98 -18.75 13.70 -14.64
CA SER A 98 -17.89 12.84 -13.86
C SER A 98 -18.48 11.46 -13.66
N GLY A 99 -19.78 11.37 -13.37
CA GLY A 99 -20.41 10.09 -13.19
C GLY A 99 -20.41 9.26 -14.46
N LEU A 100 -20.68 9.91 -15.57
CA LEU A 100 -20.71 9.22 -16.83
C LEU A 100 -19.31 8.81 -17.27
N LEU A 101 -18.37 9.71 -17.11
CA LEU A 101 -17.01 9.42 -17.50
C LEU A 101 -16.41 8.30 -16.67
N ASN A 102 -16.78 8.24 -15.41
CA ASN A 102 -16.23 7.21 -14.54
C ASN A 102 -16.64 5.82 -14.94
N GLN A 103 -17.67 5.70 -15.74
CA GLN A 103 -18.07 4.39 -16.25
C GLN A 103 -17.12 3.90 -17.31
N PHE A 104 -16.49 4.82 -18.01
CA PHE A 104 -15.59 4.47 -19.10
C PHE A 104 -14.15 4.55 -18.71
N GLN A 105 -13.85 5.31 -17.69
CA GLN A 105 -12.49 5.49 -17.25
C GLN A 105 -12.26 4.63 -16.02
N LYS A 106 -11.21 3.89 -16.06
CA LYS A 106 -10.83 3.11 -14.89
C LYS A 106 -10.06 4.01 -13.97
N PRO A 107 -10.49 4.16 -12.71
CA PRO A 107 -9.81 5.04 -11.78
C PRO A 107 -8.39 4.61 -11.52
N ALA A 108 -8.12 3.32 -11.57
CA ALA A 108 -6.79 2.81 -11.36
C ALA A 108 -6.66 1.51 -12.13
N ASP A 109 -5.49 1.24 -12.60
CA ASP A 109 -5.20 -0.02 -13.26
C ASP A 109 -4.14 -0.74 -12.44
N PRO A 110 -4.56 -1.60 -11.51
CA PRO A 110 -3.58 -2.29 -10.67
C PRO A 110 -2.73 -3.28 -11.45
N ASP A 111 -3.14 -3.58 -12.69
CA ASP A 111 -2.38 -4.48 -13.53
C ASP A 111 -1.59 -3.75 -14.60
N ALA A 112 -1.47 -2.42 -14.49
CA ALA A 112 -0.65 -1.66 -15.41
C ALA A 112 0.76 -2.24 -15.44
N PRO A 113 1.43 -2.15 -16.59
CA PRO A 113 2.79 -2.71 -16.69
C PRO A 113 3.71 -2.14 -15.64
N LEU A 114 4.45 -3.01 -14.99
CA LEU A 114 5.29 -2.65 -13.88
C LEU A 114 6.69 -3.18 -14.14
N ASP A 115 7.66 -2.27 -14.09
CA ASP A 115 9.06 -2.63 -14.31
C ASP A 115 9.52 -3.50 -13.13
N ALA A 116 10.25 -4.56 -13.45
CA ALA A 116 10.74 -5.48 -12.43
C ALA A 116 11.63 -4.80 -11.40
N LYS A 117 12.26 -3.69 -11.76
CA LYS A 117 13.10 -2.96 -10.81
C LYS A 117 12.34 -2.50 -9.59
N TRP A 118 11.05 -2.20 -9.74
CA TRP A 118 10.25 -1.75 -8.62
C TRP A 118 9.90 -2.88 -7.67
N VAL A 119 9.78 -4.08 -8.21
CA VAL A 119 9.57 -5.26 -7.36
C VAL A 119 10.82 -5.50 -6.52
N GLU A 120 12.00 -5.37 -7.12
CA GLU A 120 13.24 -5.56 -6.38
C GLU A 120 13.46 -4.46 -5.34
N GLU A 121 13.12 -3.22 -5.70
CA GLU A 121 13.22 -2.14 -4.75
C GLU A 121 12.26 -2.36 -3.58
N GLY A 122 11.04 -2.79 -3.88
CA GLY A 122 10.08 -3.10 -2.82
C GLY A 122 10.59 -4.19 -1.91
N ARG A 123 11.16 -5.24 -2.47
CA ARG A 123 11.72 -6.33 -1.67
C ARG A 123 12.81 -5.80 -0.74
N ARG A 124 13.70 -4.98 -1.26
CA ARG A 124 14.79 -4.41 -0.46
C ARG A 124 14.24 -3.62 0.73
N VAL A 125 13.26 -2.76 0.47
CA VAL A 125 12.68 -1.93 1.51
C VAL A 125 11.99 -2.80 2.57
N VAL A 126 11.21 -3.78 2.14
CA VAL A 126 10.49 -4.64 3.07
C VAL A 126 11.47 -5.41 3.94
N GLU A 127 12.57 -5.91 3.36
CA GLU A 127 13.53 -6.65 4.13
C GLU A 127 14.24 -5.77 5.16
N GLU A 128 14.48 -4.51 4.82
CA GLU A 128 15.05 -3.58 5.80
C GLU A 128 14.10 -3.38 6.98
N VAL A 129 12.82 -3.20 6.69
CA VAL A 129 11.83 -3.05 7.75
C VAL A 129 11.79 -4.32 8.59
N ALA A 130 11.75 -5.48 7.94
CA ALA A 130 11.66 -6.74 8.66
C ALA A 130 12.83 -6.94 9.61
N ARG A 131 14.03 -6.55 9.19
CA ARG A 131 15.20 -6.66 10.06
C ARG A 131 15.05 -5.78 11.29
N THR A 132 14.45 -4.62 11.15
CA THR A 132 14.26 -3.69 12.26
C THR A 132 13.23 -4.23 13.24
N LEU A 133 12.30 -5.05 12.79
CA LEU A 133 11.24 -5.58 13.64
C LEU A 133 11.70 -6.75 14.52
N GLN A 134 12.89 -7.24 14.33
CA GLN A 134 13.37 -8.38 15.12
C GLN A 134 13.91 -7.96 16.48
#